data_df1b0033632ee69391fa774c581579da
#
_entry.id   df1b0033632ee69391fa774c581579da
#
_cell.length_a   1.000
_cell.length_b   1.000
_cell.length_c   1.000
_cell.angle_alpha   90.00
_cell.angle_beta   90.00
_cell.angle_gamma   90.00
#
_symmetry.space_group_name_H-M   'P 1'
#
loop_
_entity.id
_entity.type
_entity.pdbx_description
1 polymer ?
#
loop_
_entity_poly.entity_id
_entity_poly.type
_entity_poly.pdbx_seq_one_letter_code
_entity_poly.pdbx_strand_id
1 'polypeptide(L)'
;EPVETPPQMEVSLIPTLESDYIVPEFVEVTCKHIKETKWMRNFMFRGPAGTGKTSAARAIAAMLQRPYVYYTCSADTERADLLGQIIPDFGNRETSEVIKLKEERKEVESMGGLTYANVAEWMHMPSIEDIYFDPAGSYEALTGSKKSNVTNREVSTLVEARVGEKLAELASVSALADAVGQQRYRYQDSEIVQALQNGWVLEIQEPAVIQNPGVLVALNGLLEQRGRMMLPDGRVITRHPNTVIILTTNVDYAGCRTINQSVIDRMDMVYTVPMMAEEDMIRLA
;
A
#
# COMPACT_ATOMS: atom_id res chain seq x y z
N GLU A 1 24.71 -8.24 -10.13
CA GLU A 1 23.68 -8.19 -9.08
C GLU A 1 22.48 -9.00 -9.57
N PRO A 2 21.90 -9.88 -8.76
CA PRO A 2 20.75 -10.66 -9.17
C PRO A 2 19.58 -9.71 -9.48
N VAL A 3 18.96 -9.88 -10.63
CA VAL A 3 17.72 -9.20 -10.99
C VAL A 3 16.64 -9.77 -10.07
N GLU A 4 16.23 -9.00 -9.07
CA GLU A 4 15.09 -9.36 -8.24
C GLU A 4 13.86 -9.47 -9.13
N THR A 5 13.23 -10.64 -9.12
CA THR A 5 12.00 -10.88 -9.85
C THR A 5 10.89 -10.05 -9.17
N PRO A 6 10.21 -9.15 -9.88
CA PRO A 6 9.18 -8.32 -9.27
C PRO A 6 8.03 -9.18 -8.73
N PRO A 7 7.40 -8.78 -7.62
CA PRO A 7 6.23 -9.47 -7.09
C PRO A 7 5.10 -9.54 -8.14
N GLN A 8 4.28 -10.59 -8.07
CA GLN A 8 3.25 -10.87 -9.10
C GLN A 8 2.33 -9.67 -9.42
N MET A 9 2.07 -8.80 -8.45
CA MET A 9 1.27 -7.60 -8.65
C MET A 9 1.95 -6.59 -9.58
N GLU A 10 3.26 -6.47 -9.55
CA GLU A 10 4.02 -5.56 -10.41
C GLU A 10 4.05 -6.04 -11.87
N VAL A 11 4.08 -7.34 -12.10
CA VAL A 11 4.03 -7.91 -13.45
C VAL A 11 2.73 -7.56 -14.16
N SER A 12 1.61 -7.49 -13.45
CA SER A 12 0.31 -7.12 -14.02
C SER A 12 0.23 -5.64 -14.46
N LEU A 13 1.13 -4.80 -13.96
CA LEU A 13 1.19 -3.37 -14.31
C LEU A 13 2.12 -3.10 -15.51
N ILE A 14 2.81 -4.10 -16.05
CA ILE A 14 3.65 -3.94 -17.23
C ILE A 14 2.73 -3.94 -18.46
N PRO A 15 2.66 -2.84 -19.23
CA PRO A 15 1.81 -2.79 -20.40
C PRO A 15 2.36 -3.68 -21.51
N THR A 16 1.46 -4.25 -22.30
CA THR A 16 1.79 -4.91 -23.56
C THR A 16 1.58 -3.95 -24.73
N LEU A 17 2.48 -3.95 -25.69
CA LEU A 17 2.27 -3.23 -26.95
C LEU A 17 1.29 -4.01 -27.82
N GLU A 18 0.35 -3.30 -28.43
CA GLU A 18 -0.49 -3.86 -29.48
C GLU A 18 0.36 -4.19 -30.70
N SER A 19 -0.01 -5.25 -31.40
CA SER A 19 0.81 -5.77 -32.54
C SER A 19 0.90 -4.81 -33.73
N ASP A 20 -0.04 -3.90 -33.82
CA ASP A 20 -0.19 -2.88 -34.86
C ASP A 20 0.32 -1.48 -34.44
N TYR A 21 0.81 -1.36 -33.18
CA TYR A 21 1.34 -0.08 -32.70
C TYR A 21 2.66 0.27 -33.40
N ILE A 22 2.62 1.37 -34.16
CA ILE A 22 3.81 1.93 -34.80
C ILE A 22 4.57 2.76 -33.75
N VAL A 23 5.75 2.30 -33.36
CA VAL A 23 6.59 3.00 -32.38
C VAL A 23 7.18 4.26 -33.03
N PRO A 24 6.86 5.45 -32.53
CA PRO A 24 7.46 6.68 -33.07
C PRO A 24 8.95 6.77 -32.73
N GLU A 25 9.74 7.39 -33.60
CA GLU A 25 11.19 7.54 -33.44
C GLU A 25 11.58 8.16 -32.09
N PHE A 26 10.84 9.17 -31.61
CA PHE A 26 11.14 9.80 -30.32
C PHE A 26 10.97 8.85 -29.12
N VAL A 27 10.12 7.83 -29.23
CA VAL A 27 9.94 6.78 -28.20
C VAL A 27 11.19 5.90 -28.17
N GLU A 28 11.70 5.48 -29.33
CA GLU A 28 12.92 4.68 -29.44
C GLU A 28 14.13 5.45 -28.89
N VAL A 29 14.26 6.72 -29.29
CA VAL A 29 15.32 7.61 -28.81
C VAL A 29 15.24 7.80 -27.29
N THR A 30 14.04 7.99 -26.75
CA THR A 30 13.84 8.11 -25.29
C THR A 30 14.24 6.81 -24.59
N CYS A 31 13.80 5.66 -25.07
CA CYS A 31 14.20 4.36 -24.51
C CYS A 31 15.71 4.13 -24.56
N LYS A 32 16.37 4.53 -25.66
CA LYS A 32 17.81 4.46 -25.78
C LYS A 32 18.52 5.31 -24.74
N HIS A 33 18.10 6.58 -24.56
CA HIS A 33 18.66 7.46 -23.53
C HIS A 33 18.48 6.86 -22.13
N ILE A 34 17.30 6.32 -21.80
CA ILE A 34 17.05 5.68 -20.50
C ILE A 34 17.97 4.48 -20.28
N LYS A 35 18.23 3.68 -21.30
CA LYS A 35 19.10 2.49 -21.20
C LYS A 35 20.58 2.83 -21.13
N GLU A 36 21.04 3.81 -21.91
CA GLU A 36 22.45 4.19 -22.01
C GLU A 36 22.91 5.14 -20.90
N THR A 37 22.00 5.90 -20.29
CA THR A 37 22.32 6.86 -19.23
C THR A 37 21.75 6.44 -17.89
N LYS A 38 22.42 6.84 -16.79
CA LYS A 38 21.90 6.63 -15.42
C LYS A 38 21.12 7.84 -14.89
N TRP A 39 21.15 8.95 -15.61
CA TRP A 39 20.65 10.25 -15.13
C TRP A 39 19.45 10.78 -15.91
N MET A 40 19.27 10.45 -17.18
CA MET A 40 18.07 10.86 -17.93
C MET A 40 16.86 10.04 -17.52
N ARG A 41 15.99 10.62 -16.71
CA ARG A 41 14.83 9.95 -16.13
C ARG A 41 13.55 10.81 -16.13
N ASN A 42 13.65 12.08 -16.50
CA ASN A 42 12.52 13.01 -16.52
C ASN A 42 12.28 13.52 -17.94
N PHE A 43 11.12 13.24 -18.49
CA PHE A 43 10.76 13.59 -19.84
C PHE A 43 9.46 14.38 -19.88
N MET A 44 9.32 15.29 -20.82
CA MET A 44 8.08 16.01 -21.08
C MET A 44 7.71 15.87 -22.55
N PHE A 45 6.52 15.35 -22.82
CA PHE A 45 5.93 15.27 -24.14
C PHE A 45 4.79 16.29 -24.22
N ARG A 46 4.95 17.31 -25.07
CA ARG A 46 3.96 18.35 -25.29
C ARG A 46 3.54 18.38 -26.77
N GLY A 47 2.30 18.73 -27.04
CA GLY A 47 1.80 18.80 -28.39
C GLY A 47 0.28 18.80 -28.45
N PRO A 48 -0.34 18.93 -29.62
CA PRO A 48 -1.79 18.92 -29.76
C PRO A 48 -2.45 17.67 -29.20
N ALA A 49 -3.76 17.73 -28.92
CA ALA A 49 -4.52 16.56 -28.52
C ALA A 49 -4.51 15.49 -29.64
N GLY A 50 -4.56 14.21 -29.26
CA GLY A 50 -4.61 13.10 -30.21
C GLY A 50 -3.28 12.73 -30.90
N THR A 51 -2.16 13.33 -30.49
CA THR A 51 -0.82 13.02 -31.08
C THR A 51 -0.13 11.78 -30.50
N GLY A 52 -0.82 10.98 -29.68
CA GLY A 52 -0.27 9.72 -29.15
C GLY A 52 0.70 9.87 -27.96
N LYS A 53 0.73 11.01 -27.26
CA LYS A 53 1.63 11.24 -26.10
C LYS A 53 1.49 10.19 -25.01
N THR A 54 0.28 9.86 -24.60
CA THR A 54 -0.02 8.83 -23.59
C THR A 54 0.33 7.44 -24.11
N SER A 55 0.03 7.14 -25.39
CA SER A 55 0.43 5.87 -26.01
C SER A 55 1.95 5.72 -26.03
N ALA A 56 2.67 6.82 -26.29
CA ALA A 56 4.12 6.86 -26.25
C ALA A 56 4.68 6.57 -24.83
N ALA A 57 4.10 7.17 -23.79
CA ALA A 57 4.50 6.90 -22.41
C ALA A 57 4.30 5.43 -22.03
N ARG A 58 3.15 4.85 -22.42
CA ARG A 58 2.86 3.42 -22.23
C ARG A 58 3.83 2.54 -23.02
N ALA A 59 4.13 2.91 -24.27
CA ALA A 59 5.07 2.18 -25.10
C ALA A 59 6.49 2.17 -24.50
N ILE A 60 6.95 3.29 -23.93
CA ILE A 60 8.22 3.35 -23.21
C ILE A 60 8.24 2.36 -22.05
N ALA A 61 7.19 2.29 -21.25
CA ALA A 61 7.11 1.34 -20.14
C ALA A 61 7.16 -0.12 -20.62
N ALA A 62 6.43 -0.45 -21.70
CA ALA A 62 6.43 -1.76 -22.32
C ALA A 62 7.83 -2.14 -22.85
N MET A 63 8.51 -1.24 -23.57
CA MET A 63 9.85 -1.46 -24.12
C MET A 63 10.93 -1.55 -23.03
N LEU A 64 10.71 -0.95 -21.88
CA LEU A 64 11.58 -1.05 -20.71
C LEU A 64 11.24 -2.25 -19.82
N GLN A 65 10.13 -2.94 -20.06
CA GLN A 65 9.60 -4.03 -19.24
C GLN A 65 9.44 -3.59 -17.77
N ARG A 66 8.80 -2.42 -17.56
CA ARG A 66 8.59 -1.84 -16.23
C ARG A 66 7.12 -1.57 -15.97
N PRO A 67 6.69 -1.70 -14.72
CA PRO A 67 5.36 -1.28 -14.32
C PRO A 67 5.09 0.17 -14.71
N TYR A 68 3.88 0.42 -15.16
CA TYR A 68 3.41 1.72 -15.62
C TYR A 68 2.22 2.16 -14.79
N VAL A 69 2.31 3.37 -14.28
CA VAL A 69 1.21 4.05 -13.59
C VAL A 69 1.04 5.44 -14.17
N TYR A 70 -0.17 5.92 -14.19
CA TYR A 70 -0.45 7.28 -14.63
C TYR A 70 -1.36 8.00 -13.63
N TYR A 71 -1.19 9.30 -13.55
CA TYR A 71 -2.06 10.20 -12.80
C TYR A 71 -2.52 11.32 -13.72
N THR A 72 -3.85 11.48 -13.87
CA THR A 72 -4.44 12.54 -14.68
C THR A 72 -4.77 13.73 -13.81
N CYS A 73 -4.13 14.86 -14.06
CA CYS A 73 -4.36 16.09 -13.33
C CYS A 73 -5.71 16.71 -13.73
N SER A 74 -6.36 17.31 -12.77
CA SER A 74 -7.56 18.14 -12.93
C SER A 74 -7.31 19.57 -12.46
N ALA A 75 -8.27 20.46 -12.71
CA ALA A 75 -8.20 21.83 -12.22
C ALA A 75 -8.06 21.89 -10.69
N ASP A 76 -8.72 20.97 -9.99
CA ASP A 76 -8.80 20.90 -8.54
C ASP A 76 -7.74 19.97 -7.91
N THR A 77 -6.75 19.51 -8.70
CA THR A 77 -5.67 18.68 -8.17
C THR A 77 -4.92 19.39 -7.05
N GLU A 78 -4.83 18.75 -5.92
CA GLU A 78 -4.16 19.26 -4.73
C GLU A 78 -2.86 18.49 -4.39
N ARG A 79 -2.11 19.01 -3.44
CA ARG A 79 -0.87 18.36 -2.97
C ARG A 79 -1.12 16.97 -2.37
N ALA A 80 -2.27 16.77 -1.72
CA ALA A 80 -2.66 15.49 -1.13
C ALA A 80 -2.84 14.40 -2.19
N ASP A 81 -3.37 14.75 -3.36
CA ASP A 81 -3.56 13.82 -4.47
C ASP A 81 -2.22 13.32 -5.03
N LEU A 82 -1.21 14.20 -5.04
CA LEU A 82 0.12 13.86 -5.54
C LEU A 82 0.95 13.06 -4.55
N LEU A 83 0.80 13.30 -3.25
CA LEU A 83 1.67 12.72 -2.23
C LEU A 83 1.00 11.56 -1.47
N GLY A 84 -0.30 11.65 -1.28
CA GLY A 84 -1.08 10.78 -0.44
C GLY A 84 -1.77 11.53 0.68
N GLN A 85 -2.64 10.85 1.38
CA GLN A 85 -3.53 11.45 2.36
C GLN A 85 -3.69 10.59 3.60
N ILE A 86 -4.05 11.26 4.70
CA ILE A 86 -4.40 10.59 5.94
C ILE A 86 -5.86 10.13 5.83
N ILE A 87 -6.08 8.84 5.84
CA ILE A 87 -7.40 8.24 5.80
C ILE A 87 -7.72 7.58 7.15
N PRO A 88 -9.00 7.56 7.57
CA PRO A 88 -9.41 6.77 8.72
C PRO A 88 -9.07 5.30 8.47
N ASP A 89 -8.40 4.69 9.43
CA ASP A 89 -8.14 3.26 9.40
C ASP A 89 -9.33 2.53 10.01
N PHE A 90 -10.27 2.17 9.16
CA PHE A 90 -11.38 1.28 9.53
C PHE A 90 -10.93 -0.18 9.63
N GLY A 91 -9.65 -0.42 9.76
CA GLY A 91 -9.02 -1.74 9.85
C GLY A 91 -9.54 -2.57 10.99
N ASN A 92 -10.81 -2.96 10.88
CA ASN A 92 -11.44 -3.99 11.66
C ASN A 92 -10.96 -5.38 11.16
N ARG A 93 -9.65 -5.59 11.20
CA ARG A 93 -9.15 -6.95 11.29
C ARG A 93 -8.96 -7.23 12.77
N GLU A 94 -10.10 -7.41 13.46
CA GLU A 94 -10.06 -8.27 14.64
C GLU A 94 -9.38 -9.55 14.15
N THR A 95 -8.21 -9.81 14.67
CA THR A 95 -7.54 -11.08 14.41
C THR A 95 -8.55 -12.18 14.73
N SER A 96 -8.56 -13.28 13.98
CA SER A 96 -9.44 -14.42 14.25
C SER A 96 -9.40 -14.84 15.73
N GLU A 97 -8.29 -14.61 16.40
CA GLU A 97 -8.10 -14.79 17.85
C GLU A 97 -8.94 -13.84 18.70
N VAL A 98 -9.00 -12.56 18.37
CA VAL A 98 -9.82 -11.57 19.10
C VAL A 98 -11.31 -11.84 18.92
N ILE A 99 -11.73 -12.25 17.71
CA ILE A 99 -13.12 -12.64 17.47
C ILE A 99 -13.48 -13.85 18.33
N LYS A 100 -12.65 -14.87 18.34
CA LYS A 100 -12.84 -16.08 19.14
C LYS A 100 -12.91 -15.76 20.64
N LEU A 101 -11.99 -14.94 21.14
CA LEU A 101 -12.02 -14.51 22.55
C LEU A 101 -13.28 -13.71 22.92
N LYS A 102 -13.83 -12.91 22.00
CA LYS A 102 -15.10 -12.22 22.22
C LYS A 102 -16.28 -13.18 22.29
N GLU A 103 -16.28 -14.22 21.47
CA GLU A 103 -17.32 -15.26 21.50
C GLU A 103 -17.23 -16.07 22.80
N GLU A 104 -16.08 -16.54 23.18
CA GLU A 104 -15.82 -17.25 24.43
C GLU A 104 -16.23 -16.41 25.65
N ARG A 105 -15.90 -15.12 25.67
CA ARG A 105 -16.33 -14.19 26.70
C ARG A 105 -17.85 -14.07 26.80
N LYS A 106 -18.54 -13.93 25.65
CA LYS A 106 -20.01 -13.86 25.62
C LYS A 106 -20.65 -15.12 26.16
N GLU A 107 -20.08 -16.30 25.89
CA GLU A 107 -20.56 -17.56 26.43
C GLU A 107 -20.48 -17.58 27.97
N VAL A 108 -19.29 -17.24 28.51
CA VAL A 108 -19.11 -17.17 29.97
C VAL A 108 -19.97 -16.11 30.61
N GLU A 109 -20.14 -14.93 30.00
CA GLU A 109 -21.03 -13.87 30.52
C GLU A 109 -22.52 -14.30 30.55
N SER A 110 -22.94 -15.12 29.59
CA SER A 110 -24.31 -15.67 29.57
C SER A 110 -24.60 -16.62 30.72
N MET A 111 -23.56 -17.20 31.36
CA MET A 111 -23.68 -18.05 32.53
C MET A 111 -23.81 -17.29 33.86
N GLY A 112 -23.90 -15.95 33.81
CA GLY A 112 -24.09 -15.12 35.02
C GLY A 112 -22.97 -14.13 35.30
N GLY A 113 -22.11 -13.87 34.31
CA GLY A 113 -21.02 -12.89 34.37
C GLY A 113 -19.62 -13.50 34.35
N LEU A 114 -18.62 -12.65 34.16
CA LEU A 114 -17.23 -13.06 34.08
C LEU A 114 -16.65 -13.29 35.49
N THR A 115 -16.91 -14.47 36.04
CA THR A 115 -16.43 -14.88 37.35
C THR A 115 -15.52 -16.09 37.25
N TYR A 116 -14.70 -16.33 38.31
CA TYR A 116 -13.87 -17.51 38.41
C TYR A 116 -14.67 -18.81 38.28
N ALA A 117 -15.83 -18.89 38.96
CA ALA A 117 -16.69 -20.08 38.95
C ALA A 117 -17.24 -20.37 37.56
N ASN A 118 -17.77 -19.34 36.87
CA ASN A 118 -18.28 -19.50 35.51
C ASN A 118 -17.20 -19.86 34.49
N VAL A 119 -16.02 -19.31 34.63
CA VAL A 119 -14.86 -19.68 33.75
C VAL A 119 -14.42 -21.13 34.02
N ALA A 120 -14.36 -21.54 35.28
CA ALA A 120 -14.01 -22.90 35.64
C ALA A 120 -15.03 -23.93 35.09
N GLU A 121 -16.33 -23.62 35.20
CA GLU A 121 -17.42 -24.44 34.69
C GLU A 121 -17.38 -24.50 33.15
N TRP A 122 -17.20 -23.36 32.47
CA TRP A 122 -17.08 -23.27 31.02
C TRP A 122 -15.88 -24.04 30.48
N MET A 123 -14.77 -24.04 31.20
CA MET A 123 -13.57 -24.80 30.87
C MET A 123 -13.67 -26.28 31.25
N HIS A 124 -14.76 -26.74 31.83
CA HIS A 124 -14.94 -28.09 32.35
C HIS A 124 -13.81 -28.52 33.30
N MET A 125 -13.42 -27.59 34.19
CA MET A 125 -12.41 -27.89 35.21
C MET A 125 -12.96 -28.85 36.26
N PRO A 126 -12.10 -29.75 36.80
CA PRO A 126 -12.50 -30.62 37.93
C PRO A 126 -13.05 -29.80 39.07
N SER A 127 -14.16 -30.25 39.66
CA SER A 127 -14.78 -29.64 40.84
C SER A 127 -13.91 -29.89 42.10
N ILE A 128 -14.17 -29.15 43.14
CA ILE A 128 -13.51 -29.38 44.45
C ILE A 128 -13.75 -30.81 44.94
N GLU A 129 -14.94 -31.35 44.66
CA GLU A 129 -15.30 -32.72 45.06
C GLU A 129 -14.50 -33.74 44.23
N ASP A 130 -14.38 -33.55 42.91
CA ASP A 130 -13.57 -34.42 42.04
C ASP A 130 -12.11 -34.46 42.50
N ILE A 131 -11.54 -33.28 42.79
CA ILE A 131 -10.16 -33.16 43.28
C ILE A 131 -9.97 -33.87 44.61
N TYR A 132 -10.97 -33.82 45.46
CA TYR A 132 -10.91 -34.45 46.77
C TYR A 132 -11.01 -35.99 46.72
N PHE A 133 -11.90 -36.51 45.86
CA PHE A 133 -12.12 -37.95 45.75
C PHE A 133 -11.14 -38.64 44.82
N ASP A 134 -10.73 -38.01 43.73
CA ASP A 134 -9.76 -38.58 42.79
C ASP A 134 -8.76 -37.51 42.30
N PRO A 135 -7.76 -37.18 43.10
CA PRO A 135 -6.73 -36.22 42.70
C PRO A 135 -5.86 -36.68 41.53
N ALA A 136 -5.66 -37.99 41.38
CA ALA A 136 -4.82 -38.54 40.32
C ALA A 136 -5.57 -38.48 38.95
N GLY A 137 -6.85 -38.81 38.91
CA GLY A 137 -7.70 -38.69 37.74
C GLY A 137 -7.89 -37.23 37.35
N SER A 138 -8.12 -36.32 38.30
CA SER A 138 -8.20 -34.88 38.08
C SER A 138 -6.88 -34.31 37.51
N TYR A 139 -5.75 -34.77 37.97
CA TYR A 139 -4.44 -34.38 37.43
C TYR A 139 -4.25 -34.87 35.98
N GLU A 140 -4.63 -36.13 35.70
CA GLU A 140 -4.56 -36.70 34.37
C GLU A 140 -5.47 -35.93 33.40
N ALA A 141 -6.71 -35.58 33.80
CA ALA A 141 -7.62 -34.79 33.03
C ALA A 141 -7.06 -33.38 32.69
N LEU A 142 -6.35 -32.77 33.63
CA LEU A 142 -5.75 -31.45 33.41
C LEU A 142 -4.47 -31.49 32.58
N THR A 143 -3.60 -32.49 32.77
CA THR A 143 -2.25 -32.49 32.19
C THR A 143 -2.05 -33.48 31.07
N GLY A 144 -2.97 -34.42 30.88
CA GLY A 144 -2.84 -35.54 29.94
C GLY A 144 -1.79 -36.59 30.38
N SER A 145 -1.23 -36.44 31.59
CA SER A 145 -0.14 -37.31 32.10
C SER A 145 -0.52 -38.03 33.39
N LYS A 146 -0.21 -39.33 33.48
CA LYS A 146 -0.44 -40.11 34.71
C LYS A 146 0.63 -39.86 35.74
N LYS A 147 0.24 -39.52 36.97
CA LYS A 147 1.11 -39.35 38.12
C LYS A 147 0.50 -40.02 39.33
N SER A 148 1.23 -40.98 39.96
CA SER A 148 0.68 -41.83 41.02
C SER A 148 0.58 -41.17 42.40
N ASN A 149 1.39 -40.16 42.68
CA ASN A 149 1.40 -39.46 43.99
C ASN A 149 1.09 -37.98 43.79
N VAL A 150 -0.19 -37.67 43.56
CA VAL A 150 -0.69 -36.29 43.38
C VAL A 150 -1.44 -35.88 44.64
N THR A 151 -1.15 -34.69 45.13
CA THR A 151 -1.87 -34.10 46.26
C THR A 151 -3.00 -33.20 45.77
N ASN A 152 -4.09 -33.13 46.56
CA ASN A 152 -5.23 -32.23 46.23
C ASN A 152 -4.75 -30.78 46.06
N ARG A 153 -3.78 -30.35 46.84
CA ARG A 153 -3.21 -29.00 46.75
C ARG A 153 -2.51 -28.75 45.41
N GLU A 154 -1.80 -29.75 44.89
CA GLU A 154 -1.14 -29.64 43.59
C GLU A 154 -2.15 -29.47 42.45
N VAL A 155 -3.24 -30.25 42.48
CA VAL A 155 -4.31 -30.14 41.47
C VAL A 155 -5.05 -28.82 41.59
N SER A 156 -5.42 -28.39 42.80
CA SER A 156 -6.07 -27.11 43.05
C SER A 156 -5.25 -25.93 42.51
N THR A 157 -3.92 -25.95 42.76
CA THR A 157 -3.02 -24.90 42.24
C THR A 157 -2.99 -24.85 40.72
N LEU A 158 -3.04 -26.00 40.04
CA LEU A 158 -3.09 -26.10 38.59
C LEU A 158 -4.42 -25.55 38.03
N VAL A 159 -5.56 -25.87 38.66
CA VAL A 159 -6.87 -25.35 38.32
C VAL A 159 -6.91 -23.85 38.51
N GLU A 160 -6.45 -23.35 39.66
CA GLU A 160 -6.38 -21.93 39.95
C GLU A 160 -5.54 -21.15 38.93
N ALA A 161 -4.40 -21.68 38.55
CA ALA A 161 -3.52 -21.06 37.55
C ALA A 161 -4.18 -20.99 36.18
N ARG A 162 -4.79 -22.08 35.69
CA ARG A 162 -5.44 -22.13 34.39
C ARG A 162 -6.70 -21.25 34.30
N VAL A 163 -7.54 -21.32 35.31
CA VAL A 163 -8.76 -20.49 35.36
C VAL A 163 -8.39 -19.03 35.53
N GLY A 164 -7.39 -18.71 36.34
CA GLY A 164 -6.90 -17.35 36.50
C GLY A 164 -6.31 -16.76 35.23
N GLU A 165 -5.53 -17.54 34.49
CA GLU A 165 -4.97 -17.14 33.19
C GLU A 165 -6.08 -16.87 32.17
N LYS A 166 -7.04 -17.79 32.04
CA LYS A 166 -8.16 -17.63 31.11
C LYS A 166 -9.07 -16.46 31.48
N LEU A 167 -9.33 -16.28 32.75
CA LEU A 167 -10.11 -15.13 33.25
C LEU A 167 -9.42 -13.81 32.92
N ALA A 168 -8.11 -13.72 33.09
CA ALA A 168 -7.33 -12.53 32.73
C ALA A 168 -7.34 -12.28 31.22
N GLU A 169 -7.24 -13.34 30.42
CA GLU A 169 -7.33 -13.28 28.97
C GLU A 169 -8.70 -12.73 28.52
N LEU A 170 -9.80 -13.30 29.02
CA LEU A 170 -11.18 -12.86 28.71
C LEU A 170 -11.45 -11.44 29.22
N ALA A 171 -10.89 -11.05 30.35
CA ALA A 171 -11.00 -9.68 30.88
C ALA A 171 -10.26 -8.66 30.01
N SER A 172 -9.13 -9.02 29.41
CA SER A 172 -8.33 -8.16 28.56
C SER A 172 -9.02 -7.79 27.24
N VAL A 173 -9.98 -8.60 26.80
CA VAL A 173 -10.74 -8.37 25.55
C VAL A 173 -11.46 -7.01 25.56
N SER A 174 -11.94 -6.51 26.71
CA SER A 174 -12.56 -5.18 26.79
C SER A 174 -11.54 -4.06 26.52
N ALA A 175 -10.35 -4.16 27.07
CA ALA A 175 -9.29 -3.18 26.84
C ALA A 175 -8.79 -3.19 25.38
N LEU A 176 -8.77 -4.38 24.75
CA LEU A 176 -8.47 -4.52 23.33
C LEU A 176 -9.59 -3.96 22.45
N ALA A 177 -10.86 -4.15 22.81
CA ALA A 177 -12.01 -3.59 22.10
C ALA A 177 -12.04 -2.05 22.19
N ASP A 178 -11.73 -1.49 23.36
CA ASP A 178 -11.64 -0.04 23.55
C ASP A 178 -10.45 0.56 22.79
N ALA A 179 -9.34 -0.16 22.68
CA ALA A 179 -8.20 0.24 21.89
C ALA A 179 -8.46 0.16 20.36
N VAL A 180 -9.33 -0.74 19.92
CA VAL A 180 -9.80 -0.86 18.52
C VAL A 180 -10.85 0.20 18.20
N GLY A 181 -11.65 0.65 19.20
CA GLY A 181 -12.64 1.72 19.05
C GLY A 181 -12.05 3.13 18.91
N GLN A 182 -10.76 3.33 19.18
CA GLN A 182 -10.09 4.59 18.88
C GLN A 182 -9.89 4.70 17.36
N GLN A 183 -10.52 5.70 16.75
CA GLN A 183 -10.39 6.02 15.34
C GLN A 183 -8.91 6.21 15.01
N ARG A 184 -8.31 5.19 14.42
CA ARG A 184 -6.92 5.24 13.97
C ARG A 184 -6.88 5.84 12.59
N TYR A 185 -5.87 6.64 12.34
CA TYR A 185 -5.60 7.19 11.02
C TYR A 185 -4.34 6.53 10.47
N ARG A 186 -4.38 6.21 9.18
CA ARG A 186 -3.17 5.77 8.46
C ARG A 186 -2.91 6.70 7.30
N TYR A 187 -1.65 6.90 7.00
CA TYR A 187 -1.27 7.58 5.79
C TYR A 187 -1.26 6.59 4.62
N GLN A 188 -1.97 6.93 3.57
CA GLN A 188 -1.98 6.15 2.33
C GLN A 188 -1.18 6.89 1.28
N ASP A 189 -0.11 6.25 0.80
CA ASP A 189 0.71 6.77 -0.28
C ASP A 189 -0.11 6.83 -1.57
N SER A 190 0.08 7.92 -2.33
CA SER A 190 -0.47 8.00 -3.69
C SER A 190 0.23 7.02 -4.62
N GLU A 191 -0.37 6.76 -5.77
CA GLU A 191 0.24 5.96 -6.84
C GLU A 191 1.55 6.60 -7.35
N ILE A 192 1.62 7.94 -7.32
CA ILE A 192 2.83 8.70 -7.66
C ILE A 192 3.97 8.35 -6.70
N VAL A 193 3.72 8.39 -5.40
CA VAL A 193 4.72 8.05 -4.38
C VAL A 193 5.16 6.60 -4.53
N GLN A 194 4.22 5.68 -4.73
CA GLN A 194 4.54 4.26 -4.95
C GLN A 194 5.43 4.06 -6.19
N ALA A 195 5.10 4.70 -7.32
CA ALA A 195 5.90 4.62 -8.53
C ALA A 195 7.31 5.17 -8.32
N LEU A 196 7.43 6.28 -7.59
CA LEU A 196 8.72 6.92 -7.30
C LEU A 196 9.61 6.06 -6.40
N GLN A 197 9.05 5.32 -5.47
CA GLN A 197 9.81 4.44 -4.58
C GLN A 197 10.23 3.12 -5.23
N ASN A 198 9.39 2.59 -6.14
CA ASN A 198 9.58 1.24 -6.70
C ASN A 198 10.28 1.21 -8.07
N GLY A 199 10.63 2.36 -8.64
CA GLY A 199 11.37 2.39 -9.91
C GLY A 199 10.50 2.21 -11.15
N TRP A 200 9.21 2.49 -11.04
CA TRP A 200 8.24 2.34 -12.13
C TRP A 200 8.31 3.49 -13.14
N VAL A 201 7.60 3.34 -14.24
CA VAL A 201 7.34 4.43 -15.19
C VAL A 201 6.07 5.15 -14.74
N LEU A 202 6.22 6.42 -14.38
CA LEU A 202 5.16 7.30 -13.95
C LEU A 202 4.82 8.29 -15.02
N GLU A 203 3.58 8.32 -15.50
CA GLU A 203 3.06 9.39 -16.34
C GLU A 203 2.20 10.34 -15.51
N ILE A 204 2.49 11.63 -15.59
CA ILE A 204 1.62 12.70 -15.06
C ILE A 204 0.99 13.41 -16.26
N GLN A 205 -0.30 13.20 -16.44
CA GLN A 205 -1.07 13.68 -17.56
C GLN A 205 -1.66 15.06 -17.27
N GLU A 206 -1.61 15.93 -18.24
CA GLU A 206 -2.22 17.26 -18.25
C GLU A 206 -1.88 18.14 -17.04
N PRO A 207 -0.62 18.22 -16.60
CA PRO A 207 -0.27 19.07 -15.45
C PRO A 207 -0.55 20.57 -15.67
N ALA A 208 -0.72 21.00 -16.91
CA ALA A 208 -1.05 22.38 -17.28
C ALA A 208 -2.50 22.80 -16.94
N VAL A 209 -3.39 21.86 -16.61
CA VAL A 209 -4.78 22.20 -16.24
C VAL A 209 -4.92 22.57 -14.75
N ILE A 210 -3.92 22.27 -13.91
CA ILE A 210 -3.96 22.55 -12.47
C ILE A 210 -4.09 24.04 -12.22
N GLN A 211 -5.08 24.44 -11.42
CA GLN A 211 -5.33 25.86 -11.13
C GLN A 211 -4.18 26.51 -10.35
N ASN A 212 -3.61 25.78 -9.40
CA ASN A 212 -2.47 26.26 -8.62
C ASN A 212 -1.17 25.60 -9.11
N PRO A 213 -0.35 26.27 -9.94
CA PRO A 213 0.89 25.70 -10.48
C PRO A 213 1.91 25.31 -9.37
N GLY A 214 1.75 25.87 -8.17
CA GLY A 214 2.58 25.53 -7.00
C GLY A 214 2.38 24.10 -6.48
N VAL A 215 1.29 23.43 -6.86
CA VAL A 215 1.02 22.04 -6.45
C VAL A 215 2.10 21.10 -6.97
N LEU A 216 2.50 21.24 -8.23
CA LEU A 216 3.57 20.43 -8.82
C LEU A 216 4.95 20.68 -8.18
N VAL A 217 5.16 21.85 -7.59
CA VAL A 217 6.42 22.17 -6.89
C VAL A 217 6.63 21.24 -5.70
N ALA A 218 5.55 20.66 -5.16
CA ALA A 218 5.67 19.65 -4.11
C ALA A 218 6.49 18.41 -4.57
N LEU A 219 6.53 18.12 -5.87
CA LEU A 219 7.31 17.02 -6.42
C LEU A 219 8.77 17.38 -6.72
N ASN A 220 9.17 18.64 -6.65
CA ASN A 220 10.50 19.09 -7.04
C ASN A 220 11.64 18.30 -6.37
N GLY A 221 11.47 17.98 -5.07
CA GLY A 221 12.46 17.19 -4.35
C GLY A 221 12.62 15.77 -4.89
N LEU A 222 11.59 15.22 -5.55
CA LEU A 222 11.60 13.88 -6.13
C LEU A 222 11.92 13.90 -7.63
N LEU A 223 11.84 15.06 -8.30
CA LEU A 223 12.27 15.22 -9.68
C LEU A 223 13.79 15.27 -9.81
N GLU A 224 14.52 15.52 -8.75
CA GLU A 224 15.98 15.49 -8.75
C GLU A 224 16.50 14.04 -8.73
N GLN A 225 17.71 13.86 -9.27
CA GLN A 225 18.39 12.57 -9.17
C GLN A 225 18.66 12.24 -7.71
N ARG A 226 18.29 11.02 -7.26
CA ARG A 226 18.34 10.62 -5.85
C ARG A 226 17.58 11.58 -4.93
N GLY A 227 16.57 12.21 -5.48
CA GLY A 227 15.73 13.15 -4.77
C GLY A 227 15.09 12.52 -3.53
N ARG A 228 14.94 13.34 -2.50
CA ARG A 228 14.30 12.95 -1.24
C ARG A 228 13.21 13.95 -0.90
N MET A 229 12.18 13.45 -0.25
CA MET A 229 11.10 14.29 0.22
C MET A 229 10.53 13.73 1.51
N MET A 230 10.15 14.61 2.42
CA MET A 230 9.39 14.24 3.60
C MET A 230 7.89 14.29 3.30
N LEU A 231 7.21 13.19 3.56
CA LEU A 231 5.76 13.09 3.47
C LEU A 231 5.06 13.76 4.66
N PRO A 232 3.77 14.08 4.56
CA PRO A 232 3.01 14.67 5.67
C PRO A 232 2.98 13.85 6.96
N ASP A 233 3.21 12.55 6.90
CA ASP A 233 3.31 11.65 8.05
C ASP A 233 4.72 11.60 8.69
N GLY A 234 5.66 12.40 8.18
CA GLY A 234 7.03 12.48 8.67
C GLY A 234 8.01 11.46 8.08
N ARG A 235 7.54 10.51 7.25
CA ARG A 235 8.44 9.59 6.54
C ARG A 235 9.23 10.33 5.46
N VAL A 236 10.49 9.98 5.33
CA VAL A 236 11.34 10.47 4.23
C VAL A 236 11.39 9.39 3.15
N ILE A 237 10.90 9.74 1.97
CA ILE A 237 11.00 8.88 0.80
C ILE A 237 12.19 9.29 -0.06
N THR A 238 12.79 8.32 -0.72
CA THR A 238 13.88 8.53 -1.68
C THR A 238 13.43 7.98 -3.03
N ARG A 239 13.61 8.77 -4.07
CA ARG A 239 13.33 8.32 -5.44
C ARG A 239 14.24 7.15 -5.83
N HIS A 240 13.63 6.10 -6.35
CA HIS A 240 14.37 4.97 -6.89
C HIS A 240 15.14 5.36 -8.18
N PRO A 241 16.40 4.94 -8.37
CA PRO A 241 17.23 5.36 -9.52
C PRO A 241 16.64 4.98 -10.88
N ASN A 242 15.84 3.93 -10.90
CA ASN A 242 15.21 3.45 -12.13
C ASN A 242 13.87 4.13 -12.45
N THR A 243 13.31 4.92 -11.57
CA THR A 243 12.04 5.62 -11.83
C THR A 243 12.17 6.54 -13.03
N VAL A 244 11.27 6.37 -13.99
CA VAL A 244 11.14 7.26 -15.15
C VAL A 244 9.88 8.09 -14.97
N ILE A 245 9.98 9.40 -15.11
CA ILE A 245 8.85 10.33 -15.02
C ILE A 245 8.61 10.91 -16.40
N ILE A 246 7.37 10.86 -16.84
CA ILE A 246 6.93 11.42 -18.13
C ILE A 246 5.78 12.38 -17.85
N LEU A 247 5.95 13.64 -18.18
CA LEU A 247 4.87 14.61 -18.17
C LEU A 247 4.26 14.68 -19.59
N THR A 248 2.97 14.48 -19.72
CA THR A 248 2.27 14.63 -21.00
C THR A 248 1.29 15.79 -20.91
N THR A 249 1.40 16.75 -21.80
CA THR A 249 0.54 17.94 -21.77
C THR A 249 0.15 18.41 -23.17
N ASN A 250 -1.06 18.91 -23.27
CA ASN A 250 -1.51 19.60 -24.45
C ASN A 250 -0.96 21.03 -24.48
N VAL A 251 -0.75 21.58 -25.67
CA VAL A 251 -0.37 22.96 -25.89
C VAL A 251 -1.50 23.68 -26.63
N ASP A 252 -1.57 24.99 -26.46
CA ASP A 252 -2.50 25.86 -27.18
C ASP A 252 -4.00 25.51 -26.99
N TYR A 253 -4.35 25.01 -25.82
CA TYR A 253 -5.70 24.62 -25.47
C TYR A 253 -6.30 25.62 -24.45
N ALA A 254 -7.56 25.99 -24.64
CA ALA A 254 -8.28 26.86 -23.71
C ALA A 254 -8.39 26.19 -22.33
N GLY A 255 -7.72 26.74 -21.32
CA GLY A 255 -7.62 26.19 -19.97
C GLY A 255 -6.24 25.71 -19.58
N CYS A 256 -5.32 25.54 -20.52
CA CYS A 256 -3.91 25.27 -20.21
C CYS A 256 -3.26 26.49 -19.56
N ARG A 257 -2.58 26.25 -18.45
CA ARG A 257 -1.74 27.23 -17.76
C ARG A 257 -0.27 26.93 -17.99
N THR A 258 0.56 27.91 -17.75
CA THR A 258 2.01 27.72 -17.81
C THR A 258 2.44 26.82 -16.66
N ILE A 259 3.10 25.71 -16.96
CA ILE A 259 3.73 24.85 -15.96
C ILE A 259 4.84 25.67 -15.29
N ASN A 260 4.99 25.50 -13.97
CA ASN A 260 6.03 26.19 -13.21
C ASN A 260 7.41 25.89 -13.81
N GLN A 261 8.19 26.94 -14.04
CA GLN A 261 9.52 26.85 -14.64
C GLN A 261 10.44 25.91 -13.85
N SER A 262 10.31 25.88 -12.52
CA SER A 262 11.10 24.97 -11.67
C SER A 262 10.86 23.48 -11.97
N VAL A 263 9.71 23.12 -12.47
CA VAL A 263 9.39 21.75 -12.91
C VAL A 263 10.01 21.48 -14.28
N ILE A 264 9.88 22.45 -15.20
CA ILE A 264 10.43 22.35 -16.56
C ILE A 264 11.96 22.21 -16.52
N ASP A 265 12.64 22.98 -15.66
CA ASP A 265 14.09 22.96 -15.50
C ASP A 265 14.63 21.62 -14.98
N ARG A 266 13.76 20.78 -14.42
CA ARG A 266 14.10 19.43 -13.95
C ARG A 266 13.77 18.33 -14.95
N MET A 267 13.29 18.70 -16.13
CA MET A 267 13.11 17.75 -17.23
C MET A 267 14.42 17.61 -17.99
N ASP A 268 14.87 16.36 -18.14
CA ASP A 268 16.08 16.04 -18.88
C ASP A 268 15.87 16.24 -20.39
N MET A 269 14.63 16.05 -20.86
CA MET A 269 14.25 16.27 -22.24
C MET A 269 12.79 16.76 -22.34
N VAL A 270 12.59 17.79 -23.14
CA VAL A 270 11.25 18.28 -23.54
C VAL A 270 11.09 18.03 -25.03
N TYR A 271 10.11 17.20 -25.39
CA TYR A 271 9.84 16.84 -26.77
C TYR A 271 8.48 17.39 -27.21
N THR A 272 8.47 18.06 -28.34
CA THR A 272 7.22 18.52 -28.97
C THR A 272 6.77 17.48 -29.98
N VAL A 273 5.68 16.77 -29.66
CA VAL A 273 5.10 15.74 -30.51
C VAL A 273 4.25 16.41 -31.57
N PRO A 274 4.64 16.33 -32.85
CA PRO A 274 3.88 16.92 -33.95
C PRO A 274 2.57 16.15 -34.16
N MET A 275 1.67 16.74 -34.94
CA MET A 275 0.54 15.97 -35.51
C MET A 275 1.09 14.83 -36.35
N MET A 276 0.41 13.70 -36.27
CA MET A 276 0.74 12.54 -37.10
C MET A 276 0.62 12.89 -38.59
N ALA A 277 1.54 12.42 -39.41
CA ALA A 277 1.45 12.60 -40.85
C ALA A 277 0.17 11.94 -41.39
N GLU A 278 -0.44 12.53 -42.41
CA GLU A 278 -1.68 12.02 -43.01
C GLU A 278 -1.56 10.56 -43.48
N GLU A 279 -0.39 10.18 -43.98
CA GLU A 279 -0.06 8.80 -44.38
C GLU A 279 -0.12 7.80 -43.23
N ASP A 280 0.34 8.21 -42.04
CA ASP A 280 0.32 7.37 -40.85
C ASP A 280 -1.09 7.29 -40.22
N MET A 281 -1.88 8.39 -40.33
CA MET A 281 -3.29 8.38 -39.93
C MET A 281 -4.13 7.40 -40.76
N ILE A 282 -3.84 7.34 -42.08
CA ILE A 282 -4.51 6.38 -43.00
C ILE A 282 -4.17 4.92 -42.68
N ARG A 283 -2.95 4.66 -42.18
CA ARG A 283 -2.53 3.30 -41.79
C ARG A 283 -3.18 2.82 -40.49
N LEU A 284 -3.61 3.73 -39.64
CA LEU A 284 -4.27 3.43 -38.37
C LEU A 284 -5.79 3.37 -38.47
N ALA A 285 -6.38 3.82 -39.57
CA ALA A 285 -7.82 3.74 -39.85
C ALA A 285 -8.19 2.45 -40.57
#